data_bc20f771130ef236c3510dddaac6eb89
#
_entry.id   bc20f771130ef236c3510dddaac6eb89
#
_cell.length_a   1.000
_cell.length_b   1.000
_cell.length_c   1.000
_cell.angle_alpha   90.00
_cell.angle_beta   90.00
_cell.angle_gamma   90.00
#
_symmetry.space_group_name_H-M   'P 1'
#
loop_
_entity.id
_entity.type
_entity.pdbx_description
1 polymer ?
#
loop_
_entity_poly.entity_id
_entity_poly.type
_entity_poly.pdbx_seq_one_letter_code
_entity_poly.pdbx_strand_id
1 'polypeptide(L)'
;MAELKATRDAYGEGLVELANEYSNFYVLDADLAKATKTITFKKQYPERFIDCGIAEGNMIGVAAGLATCGNIVFASSFAMFAAGRAFEQIRNTVAYPHLNVKIVGTHSGLTVGEDGATHQCLEDLGLMRTIPGMIVINPSDATQMKAALRFAVEHDGPVYIRGGRLAVPVVYPEGSVTYTAGQSYRIAEGNDVTLMFCGHFHELTAQVKELLASVGMTCRIVDMPSVKPVDNKAIEDALKDTGLIVTFEDHNINGGFGSAVCEAACEVDFARKGPAVIRIGVEDAFGKSGTPAELMEKYGFTAEAVCRKILAAKAPEKLSLLDR
;
A
#
# COMPACT_ATOMS: atom_id res chain seq x y z
N MET A 1 6.89 -3.74 24.07
CA MET A 1 6.21 -2.92 23.03
C MET A 1 6.83 -3.32 21.71
N ALA A 2 6.05 -3.47 20.64
CA ALA A 2 6.59 -3.73 19.31
C ALA A 2 7.49 -2.56 18.87
N GLU A 3 8.53 -2.85 18.10
CA GLU A 3 9.35 -1.82 17.45
C GLU A 3 8.46 -1.01 16.49
N LEU A 4 8.59 0.32 16.51
CA LEU A 4 7.90 1.21 15.57
C LEU A 4 8.88 1.68 14.50
N LYS A 5 8.54 1.47 13.22
CA LYS A 5 9.38 1.88 12.09
C LYS A 5 8.54 2.30 10.90
N ALA A 6 8.87 3.43 10.28
CA ALA A 6 8.20 3.84 9.05
C ALA A 6 8.68 2.99 7.86
N THR A 7 7.78 2.64 6.97
CA THR A 7 8.14 1.87 5.77
C THR A 7 9.14 2.62 4.89
N ARG A 8 9.12 3.97 4.86
CA ARG A 8 10.15 4.77 4.17
C ARG A 8 11.54 4.64 4.79
N ASP A 9 11.66 4.41 6.12
CA ASP A 9 12.97 4.20 6.76
C ASP A 9 13.55 2.84 6.32
N ALA A 10 12.71 1.79 6.34
CA ALA A 10 13.08 0.48 5.82
C ALA A 10 13.41 0.50 4.32
N TYR A 11 12.75 1.38 3.54
CA TYR A 11 13.07 1.63 2.15
C TYR A 11 14.52 2.13 2.00
N GLY A 12 14.89 3.21 2.71
CA GLY A 12 16.23 3.77 2.64
C GLY A 12 17.33 2.78 3.04
N GLU A 13 17.09 1.95 4.06
CA GLU A 13 18.01 0.88 4.48
C GLU A 13 18.09 -0.24 3.43
N GLY A 14 16.94 -0.71 2.95
CA GLY A 14 16.87 -1.78 1.95
C GLY A 14 17.56 -1.42 0.64
N LEU A 15 17.53 -0.16 0.21
CA LEU A 15 18.30 0.31 -0.96
C LEU A 15 19.81 0.08 -0.79
N VAL A 16 20.33 0.35 0.40
CA VAL A 16 21.76 0.14 0.71
C VAL A 16 22.09 -1.36 0.73
N GLU A 17 21.24 -2.17 1.36
CA GLU A 17 21.42 -3.62 1.39
C GLU A 17 21.48 -4.21 -0.02
N LEU A 18 20.56 -3.83 -0.90
CA LEU A 18 20.51 -4.29 -2.29
C LEU A 18 21.71 -3.80 -3.11
N ALA A 19 22.17 -2.58 -2.89
CA ALA A 19 23.31 -2.03 -3.62
C ALA A 19 24.64 -2.75 -3.35
N ASN A 20 24.76 -3.47 -2.24
CA ASN A 20 25.91 -4.35 -1.96
C ASN A 20 25.91 -5.59 -2.86
N GLU A 21 24.73 -6.02 -3.35
CA GLU A 21 24.57 -7.22 -4.15
C GLU A 21 24.51 -6.93 -5.65
N TYR A 22 23.97 -5.75 -6.04
CA TYR A 22 23.75 -5.37 -7.42
C TYR A 22 24.62 -4.16 -7.80
N SER A 23 25.56 -4.32 -8.71
CA SER A 23 26.47 -3.26 -9.16
C SER A 23 25.83 -2.31 -10.17
N ASN A 24 24.84 -2.77 -10.95
CA ASN A 24 24.08 -1.99 -11.94
C ASN A 24 22.80 -1.36 -11.35
N PHE A 25 22.87 -0.90 -10.10
CA PHE A 25 21.75 -0.40 -9.31
C PHE A 25 21.88 1.12 -9.11
N TYR A 26 20.88 1.87 -9.56
CA TYR A 26 20.82 3.34 -9.45
C TYR A 26 19.61 3.81 -8.68
N VAL A 27 19.75 4.90 -7.93
CA VAL A 27 18.68 5.54 -7.17
C VAL A 27 18.56 7.00 -7.59
N LEU A 28 17.35 7.41 -7.96
CA LEU A 28 16.99 8.77 -8.35
C LEU A 28 16.01 9.37 -7.35
N ASP A 29 16.12 10.66 -7.14
CA ASP A 29 15.22 11.43 -6.27
C ASP A 29 14.91 12.80 -6.88
N ALA A 30 13.79 13.41 -6.51
CA ALA A 30 13.36 14.71 -6.97
C ALA A 30 13.44 15.75 -5.83
N ASP A 31 14.66 15.99 -5.30
CA ASP A 31 14.98 16.95 -4.24
C ASP A 31 14.30 16.67 -2.88
N LEU A 32 13.90 15.41 -2.63
CA LEU A 32 13.25 14.98 -1.40
C LEU A 32 14.03 13.92 -0.62
N ALA A 33 15.32 13.72 -0.93
CA ALA A 33 16.12 12.58 -0.45
C ALA A 33 16.12 12.39 1.08
N LYS A 34 16.03 13.48 1.87
CA LYS A 34 15.91 13.38 3.34
C LYS A 34 14.56 12.82 3.76
N ALA A 35 13.49 13.20 3.08
CA ALA A 35 12.13 12.79 3.39
C ALA A 35 11.83 11.36 2.91
N THR A 36 12.23 11.02 1.69
CA THR A 36 12.11 9.68 1.08
C THR A 36 13.07 8.66 1.68
N LYS A 37 14.11 9.12 2.40
CA LYS A 37 15.22 8.33 2.99
C LYS A 37 16.24 7.83 1.97
N THR A 38 16.17 8.20 0.71
CA THR A 38 17.20 7.90 -0.31
C THR A 38 18.55 8.56 0.02
N ILE A 39 18.57 9.55 0.92
CA ILE A 39 19.80 10.15 1.46
C ILE A 39 20.73 9.09 2.09
N THR A 40 20.19 7.99 2.61
CA THR A 40 20.98 6.88 3.18
C THR A 40 21.81 6.21 2.10
N PHE A 41 21.20 5.97 0.94
CA PHE A 41 21.89 5.45 -0.25
C PHE A 41 22.90 6.47 -0.79
N LYS A 42 22.51 7.75 -0.96
CA LYS A 42 23.39 8.84 -1.45
C LYS A 42 24.70 8.93 -0.66
N LYS A 43 24.65 8.73 0.66
CA LYS A 43 25.85 8.81 1.53
C LYS A 43 26.85 7.67 1.28
N GLN A 44 26.39 6.48 0.88
CA GLN A 44 27.25 5.30 0.69
C GLN A 44 27.64 5.09 -0.77
N TYR A 45 26.76 5.47 -1.71
CA TYR A 45 26.93 5.28 -3.15
C TYR A 45 26.63 6.55 -3.93
N PRO A 46 27.36 7.68 -3.68
CA PRO A 46 27.07 8.96 -4.31
C PRO A 46 27.19 8.91 -5.84
N GLU A 47 28.03 8.05 -6.39
CA GLU A 47 28.24 7.86 -7.83
C GLU A 47 27.07 7.13 -8.54
N ARG A 48 26.19 6.49 -7.77
CA ARG A 48 25.00 5.78 -8.26
C ARG A 48 23.70 6.47 -7.83
N PHE A 49 23.81 7.70 -7.27
CA PHE A 49 22.68 8.51 -6.86
C PHE A 49 22.56 9.75 -7.75
N ILE A 50 21.34 10.01 -8.24
CA ILE A 50 21.06 11.18 -9.08
C ILE A 50 19.91 11.96 -8.47
N ASP A 51 20.15 13.23 -8.12
CA ASP A 51 19.12 14.18 -7.75
C ASP A 51 18.69 14.96 -8.99
N CYS A 52 17.45 14.80 -9.41
CA CYS A 52 16.92 15.42 -10.61
C CYS A 52 16.31 16.82 -10.34
N GLY A 53 16.39 17.31 -9.09
CA GLY A 53 15.68 18.50 -8.66
C GLY A 53 14.15 18.28 -8.62
N ILE A 54 13.40 19.37 -8.42
CA ILE A 54 11.92 19.31 -8.35
C ILE A 54 11.35 19.15 -9.77
N ALA A 55 11.60 17.99 -10.38
CA ALA A 55 11.28 17.70 -11.79
C ALA A 55 10.98 16.20 -11.98
N GLU A 56 9.87 15.70 -11.42
CA GLU A 56 9.54 14.28 -11.35
C GLU A 56 9.37 13.66 -12.75
N GLY A 57 8.76 14.36 -13.69
CA GLY A 57 8.68 13.90 -15.08
C GLY A 57 10.07 13.69 -15.72
N ASN A 58 11.02 14.61 -15.48
CA ASN A 58 12.40 14.46 -15.92
C ASN A 58 13.09 13.30 -15.20
N MET A 59 12.88 13.13 -13.88
CA MET A 59 13.40 12.00 -13.11
C MET A 59 12.99 10.66 -13.72
N ILE A 60 11.72 10.49 -14.07
CA ILE A 60 11.23 9.29 -14.73
C ILE A 60 11.85 9.09 -16.11
N GLY A 61 12.04 10.17 -16.90
CA GLY A 61 12.73 10.11 -18.18
C GLY A 61 14.19 9.66 -18.05
N VAL A 62 14.93 10.20 -17.07
CA VAL A 62 16.31 9.81 -16.77
C VAL A 62 16.35 8.34 -16.30
N ALA A 63 15.42 7.93 -15.41
CA ALA A 63 15.32 6.55 -14.95
C ALA A 63 15.10 5.58 -16.12
N ALA A 64 14.21 5.92 -17.05
CA ALA A 64 13.96 5.11 -18.24
C ALA A 64 15.21 4.99 -19.12
N GLY A 65 15.92 6.11 -19.35
CA GLY A 65 17.19 6.12 -20.09
C GLY A 65 18.26 5.22 -19.48
N LEU A 66 18.42 5.25 -18.15
CA LEU A 66 19.34 4.35 -17.44
C LEU A 66 18.92 2.88 -17.55
N ALA A 67 17.62 2.60 -17.48
CA ALA A 67 17.10 1.25 -17.60
C ALA A 67 17.33 0.66 -19.00
N THR A 68 17.25 1.46 -20.07
CA THR A 68 17.61 1.00 -21.44
C THR A 68 19.08 0.61 -21.59
N CYS A 69 19.94 1.06 -20.67
CA CYS A 69 21.35 0.64 -20.61
C CYS A 69 21.59 -0.61 -19.73
N GLY A 70 20.53 -1.33 -19.34
CA GLY A 70 20.63 -2.56 -18.55
C GLY A 70 20.75 -2.33 -17.03
N ASN A 71 20.39 -1.15 -16.54
CA ASN A 71 20.44 -0.84 -15.13
C ASN A 71 19.09 -1.10 -14.44
N ILE A 72 19.16 -1.44 -13.16
CA ILE A 72 18.02 -1.46 -12.24
C ILE A 72 17.90 -0.08 -11.63
N VAL A 73 16.75 0.59 -11.79
CA VAL A 73 16.61 1.98 -11.38
C VAL A 73 15.43 2.16 -10.43
N PHE A 74 15.71 2.73 -9.25
CA PHE A 74 14.69 3.18 -8.30
C PHE A 74 14.54 4.70 -8.40
N ALA A 75 13.32 5.17 -8.68
CA ALA A 75 12.99 6.59 -8.80
C ALA A 75 11.98 6.97 -7.70
N SER A 76 12.35 7.93 -6.85
CA SER A 76 11.66 8.23 -5.59
C SER A 76 11.22 9.68 -5.50
N SER A 77 9.98 9.87 -5.06
CA SER A 77 9.43 11.16 -4.64
C SER A 77 8.25 10.91 -3.69
N PHE A 78 7.53 11.95 -3.29
CA PHE A 78 6.24 11.75 -2.63
C PHE A 78 5.24 11.13 -3.62
N ALA A 79 4.33 10.30 -3.11
CA ALA A 79 3.37 9.56 -3.93
C ALA A 79 2.57 10.48 -4.88
N MET A 80 2.12 11.65 -4.38
CA MET A 80 1.40 12.63 -5.20
C MET A 80 2.22 13.13 -6.38
N PHE A 81 3.52 13.31 -6.19
CA PHE A 81 4.38 13.86 -7.22
C PHE A 81 4.94 12.78 -8.14
N ALA A 82 5.31 11.62 -7.60
CA ALA A 82 5.74 10.48 -8.41
C ALA A 82 4.59 9.95 -9.29
N ALA A 83 3.47 9.56 -8.66
CA ALA A 83 2.35 8.95 -9.37
C ALA A 83 1.47 9.96 -10.11
N GLY A 84 1.17 11.11 -9.50
CA GLY A 84 0.27 12.11 -10.08
C GLY A 84 0.93 12.95 -11.16
N ARG A 85 2.03 13.65 -10.82
CA ARG A 85 2.69 14.60 -11.74
C ARG A 85 3.39 13.90 -12.90
N ALA A 86 4.06 12.76 -12.66
CA ALA A 86 4.81 12.03 -13.68
C ALA A 86 4.03 10.85 -14.29
N PHE A 87 2.69 10.81 -14.15
CA PHE A 87 1.87 9.68 -14.60
C PHE A 87 2.09 9.32 -16.07
N GLU A 88 2.10 10.32 -16.95
CA GLU A 88 2.26 10.11 -18.39
C GLU A 88 3.64 9.49 -18.71
N GLN A 89 4.70 10.01 -18.09
CA GLN A 89 6.05 9.49 -18.29
C GLN A 89 6.19 8.06 -17.75
N ILE A 90 5.58 7.75 -16.60
CA ILE A 90 5.55 6.38 -16.09
C ILE A 90 4.84 5.46 -17.08
N ARG A 91 3.68 5.88 -17.57
CA ARG A 91 2.88 5.09 -18.52
C ARG A 91 3.59 4.85 -19.84
N ASN A 92 4.04 5.92 -20.50
CA ASN A 92 4.53 5.87 -21.88
C ASN A 92 6.04 5.57 -21.98
N THR A 93 6.83 6.10 -21.03
CA THR A 93 8.29 5.97 -21.12
C THR A 93 8.83 4.79 -20.35
N VAL A 94 8.13 4.32 -19.31
CA VAL A 94 8.55 3.18 -18.48
C VAL A 94 7.71 1.93 -18.77
N ALA A 95 6.39 2.01 -18.57
CA ALA A 95 5.55 0.82 -18.61
C ALA A 95 5.30 0.28 -20.03
N TYR A 96 5.05 1.17 -21.00
CA TYR A 96 4.79 0.75 -22.39
C TYR A 96 5.98 -0.03 -23.00
N PRO A 97 7.24 0.41 -22.88
CA PRO A 97 8.41 -0.38 -23.31
C PRO A 97 8.86 -1.43 -22.28
N HIS A 98 8.14 -1.61 -21.17
CA HIS A 98 8.43 -2.59 -20.12
C HIS A 98 9.83 -2.46 -19.50
N LEU A 99 10.24 -1.24 -19.16
CA LEU A 99 11.57 -0.97 -18.63
C LEU A 99 11.69 -1.34 -17.13
N ASN A 100 12.90 -1.72 -16.73
CA ASN A 100 13.22 -2.11 -15.36
C ASN A 100 13.38 -0.90 -14.43
N VAL A 101 12.28 -0.17 -14.23
CA VAL A 101 12.20 1.00 -13.34
C VAL A 101 11.24 0.73 -12.20
N LYS A 102 11.69 0.99 -10.97
CA LYS A 102 10.94 0.90 -9.73
C LYS A 102 10.56 2.29 -9.27
N ILE A 103 9.29 2.62 -9.30
CA ILE A 103 8.77 3.90 -8.84
C ILE A 103 8.37 3.76 -7.38
N VAL A 104 8.95 4.55 -6.48
CA VAL A 104 8.64 4.50 -5.05
C VAL A 104 8.01 5.81 -4.60
N GLY A 105 6.70 5.76 -4.36
CA GLY A 105 5.91 6.86 -3.83
C GLY A 105 5.84 6.82 -2.31
N THR A 106 6.61 7.66 -1.62
CA THR A 106 6.51 7.80 -0.16
C THR A 106 5.49 8.87 0.22
N HIS A 107 5.19 9.03 1.51
CA HIS A 107 4.24 10.04 1.99
C HIS A 107 2.88 9.91 1.29
N SER A 108 2.33 8.71 1.31
CA SER A 108 1.01 8.41 0.74
C SER A 108 -0.10 8.51 1.79
N GLY A 109 -1.31 8.80 1.32
CA GLY A 109 -2.52 8.75 2.15
C GLY A 109 -2.72 9.94 3.09
N LEU A 110 -3.74 9.86 3.93
CA LEU A 110 -4.07 10.84 4.96
C LEU A 110 -2.97 10.96 6.03
N THR A 111 -2.25 9.86 6.27
CA THR A 111 -1.20 9.77 7.30
C THR A 111 0.06 10.56 6.99
N VAL A 112 0.12 11.25 5.87
CA VAL A 112 1.05 12.38 5.64
C VAL A 112 0.86 13.45 6.70
N GLY A 113 -0.38 13.69 7.11
CA GLY A 113 -0.69 14.54 8.25
C GLY A 113 -0.76 16.03 7.91
N GLU A 114 0.05 16.83 8.58
CA GLU A 114 -0.01 18.29 8.62
C GLU A 114 0.20 18.96 7.25
N ASP A 115 0.93 18.32 6.34
CA ASP A 115 1.18 18.84 4.98
C ASP A 115 -0.11 19.02 4.17
N GLY A 116 -1.17 18.29 4.54
CA GLY A 116 -2.52 18.50 4.04
C GLY A 116 -2.77 17.99 2.62
N ALA A 117 -3.92 18.36 2.07
CA ALA A 117 -4.49 17.81 0.83
C ALA A 117 -3.58 17.87 -0.40
N THR A 118 -2.66 18.84 -0.47
CA THR A 118 -1.75 18.99 -1.62
C THR A 118 -0.65 17.91 -1.65
N HIS A 119 -0.40 17.25 -0.53
CA HIS A 119 0.64 16.22 -0.37
C HIS A 119 0.04 14.84 -0.09
N GLN A 120 -1.14 14.78 0.50
CA GLN A 120 -1.87 13.55 0.78
C GLN A 120 -2.36 12.92 -0.52
N CYS A 121 -1.62 11.92 -1.03
CA CYS A 121 -2.02 11.20 -2.23
C CYS A 121 -3.04 10.13 -1.90
N LEU A 122 -4.26 10.30 -2.36
CA LEU A 122 -5.39 9.38 -2.20
C LEU A 122 -5.76 8.69 -3.51
N GLU A 123 -4.96 8.84 -4.56
CA GLU A 123 -5.26 8.41 -5.94
C GLU A 123 -4.17 7.52 -6.54
N ASP A 124 -3.00 7.43 -5.93
CA ASP A 124 -1.82 6.77 -6.49
C ASP A 124 -2.02 5.29 -6.81
N LEU A 125 -2.66 4.53 -5.92
CA LEU A 125 -2.96 3.12 -6.19
C LEU A 125 -3.89 2.98 -7.39
N GLY A 126 -4.92 3.82 -7.47
CA GLY A 126 -5.84 3.85 -8.60
C GLY A 126 -5.13 4.15 -9.91
N LEU A 127 -4.32 5.21 -9.95
CA LEU A 127 -3.54 5.60 -11.12
C LEU A 127 -2.60 4.48 -11.58
N MET A 128 -1.82 3.91 -10.68
CA MET A 128 -0.84 2.88 -11.02
C MET A 128 -1.47 1.55 -11.41
N ARG A 129 -2.62 1.19 -10.81
CA ARG A 129 -3.36 -0.01 -11.21
C ARG A 129 -3.85 0.01 -12.65
N THR A 130 -4.18 1.18 -13.19
CA THR A 130 -4.68 1.30 -14.58
C THR A 130 -3.60 1.06 -15.64
N ILE A 131 -2.32 1.14 -15.28
CA ILE A 131 -1.20 0.98 -16.22
C ILE A 131 -0.97 -0.50 -16.53
N PRO A 132 -1.06 -0.95 -17.81
CA PRO A 132 -0.77 -2.34 -18.18
C PRO A 132 0.65 -2.76 -17.77
N GLY A 133 0.81 -4.00 -17.28
CA GLY A 133 2.11 -4.56 -16.88
C GLY A 133 2.70 -4.00 -15.58
N MET A 134 2.16 -2.92 -15.00
CA MET A 134 2.61 -2.37 -13.72
C MET A 134 2.24 -3.31 -12.57
N ILE A 135 3.22 -3.69 -11.75
CA ILE A 135 2.97 -4.32 -10.44
C ILE A 135 2.82 -3.20 -9.40
N VAL A 136 1.82 -3.32 -8.51
CA VAL A 136 1.52 -2.31 -7.49
C VAL A 136 1.55 -2.94 -6.11
N ILE A 137 2.42 -2.43 -5.23
CA ILE A 137 2.71 -2.99 -3.91
C ILE A 137 2.51 -1.92 -2.84
N ASN A 138 1.78 -2.25 -1.76
CA ASN A 138 1.61 -1.40 -0.59
C ASN A 138 1.95 -2.18 0.69
N PRO A 139 3.22 -2.24 1.11
CA PRO A 139 3.67 -2.97 2.29
C PRO A 139 3.06 -2.43 3.58
N SER A 140 2.79 -3.30 4.53
CA SER A 140 2.16 -2.95 5.80
C SER A 140 3.16 -2.58 6.91
N ASP A 141 4.40 -3.09 6.84
CA ASP A 141 5.46 -2.81 7.80
C ASP A 141 6.86 -2.76 7.17
N ALA A 142 7.87 -2.55 8.01
CA ALA A 142 9.26 -2.46 7.59
C ALA A 142 9.80 -3.77 6.97
N THR A 143 9.41 -4.91 7.49
CA THR A 143 9.84 -6.23 6.99
C THR A 143 9.24 -6.52 5.62
N GLN A 144 7.95 -6.24 5.44
CA GLN A 144 7.32 -6.35 4.12
C GLN A 144 7.91 -5.37 3.09
N MET A 145 8.28 -4.15 3.51
CA MET A 145 8.96 -3.20 2.62
C MET A 145 10.27 -3.78 2.09
N LYS A 146 11.12 -4.33 2.95
CA LYS A 146 12.37 -4.97 2.53
C LYS A 146 12.12 -6.16 1.59
N ALA A 147 11.11 -6.98 1.87
CA ALA A 147 10.71 -8.09 1.00
C ALA A 147 10.20 -7.61 -0.37
N ALA A 148 9.41 -6.53 -0.40
CA ALA A 148 8.94 -5.90 -1.64
C ALA A 148 10.10 -5.34 -2.48
N LEU A 149 11.12 -4.75 -1.83
CA LEU A 149 12.32 -4.26 -2.51
C LEU A 149 13.14 -5.40 -3.12
N ARG A 150 13.30 -6.51 -2.39
CA ARG A 150 13.97 -7.73 -2.90
C ARG A 150 13.26 -8.26 -4.14
N PHE A 151 11.96 -8.42 -4.07
CA PHE A 151 11.16 -8.80 -5.22
C PHE A 151 11.33 -7.82 -6.38
N ALA A 152 11.25 -6.52 -6.10
CA ALA A 152 11.32 -5.50 -7.14
C ALA A 152 12.66 -5.51 -7.88
N VAL A 153 13.78 -5.70 -7.21
CA VAL A 153 15.10 -5.75 -7.86
C VAL A 153 15.27 -6.99 -8.74
N GLU A 154 14.65 -8.11 -8.36
CA GLU A 154 14.69 -9.38 -9.09
C GLU A 154 13.67 -9.44 -10.25
N HIS A 155 12.63 -8.61 -10.21
CA HIS A 155 11.61 -8.54 -11.24
C HIS A 155 12.08 -7.63 -12.39
N ASP A 156 12.16 -8.18 -13.60
CA ASP A 156 12.42 -7.37 -14.81
C ASP A 156 11.11 -6.74 -15.30
N GLY A 157 10.99 -5.43 -15.13
CA GLY A 157 9.79 -4.68 -15.49
C GLY A 157 9.39 -3.60 -14.46
N PRO A 158 8.30 -2.86 -14.74
CA PRO A 158 7.87 -1.74 -13.92
C PRO A 158 7.19 -2.21 -12.63
N VAL A 159 7.59 -1.60 -11.51
CA VAL A 159 6.98 -1.82 -10.20
C VAL A 159 6.71 -0.47 -9.54
N TYR A 160 5.51 -0.28 -9.00
CA TYR A 160 5.19 0.81 -8.08
C TYR A 160 5.14 0.29 -6.65
N ILE A 161 5.92 0.90 -5.75
CA ILE A 161 5.91 0.59 -4.32
C ILE A 161 5.45 1.82 -3.54
N ARG A 162 4.43 1.64 -2.76
CA ARG A 162 3.87 2.68 -1.90
C ARG A 162 4.51 2.65 -0.51
N GLY A 163 4.96 3.81 -0.01
CA GLY A 163 5.56 3.93 1.32
C GLY A 163 4.86 4.97 2.19
N GLY A 164 4.71 4.67 3.49
CA GLY A 164 4.15 5.58 4.48
C GLY A 164 5.19 6.47 5.16
N ARG A 165 4.75 7.66 5.64
CA ARG A 165 5.52 8.55 6.51
C ARG A 165 5.46 8.09 7.98
N LEU A 166 4.31 7.58 8.40
CA LEU A 166 4.03 7.20 9.77
C LEU A 166 4.89 6.01 10.21
N ALA A 167 5.45 6.07 11.41
CA ALA A 167 6.06 4.90 12.04
C ALA A 167 4.95 3.95 12.52
N VAL A 168 5.03 2.71 12.11
CA VAL A 168 4.03 1.66 12.38
C VAL A 168 4.70 0.48 13.08
N PRO A 169 3.94 -0.35 13.82
CA PRO A 169 4.49 -1.56 14.41
C PRO A 169 5.15 -2.47 13.39
N VAL A 170 6.35 -2.97 13.69
CA VAL A 170 6.96 -4.06 12.95
C VAL A 170 6.31 -5.36 13.42
N VAL A 171 5.46 -5.93 12.58
CA VAL A 171 4.64 -7.09 12.91
C VAL A 171 5.31 -8.40 12.50
N TYR A 172 5.98 -8.37 11.35
CA TYR A 172 6.67 -9.53 10.85
C TYR A 172 8.13 -9.54 11.33
N PRO A 173 8.63 -10.67 11.86
CA PRO A 173 10.05 -10.81 12.18
C PRO A 173 10.94 -10.53 10.95
N GLU A 174 12.11 -9.97 11.16
CA GLU A 174 13.05 -9.71 10.07
C GLU A 174 13.38 -10.99 9.29
N GLY A 175 13.33 -10.92 7.96
CA GLY A 175 13.60 -12.05 7.07
C GLY A 175 12.50 -13.12 7.03
N SER A 176 11.39 -12.98 7.77
CA SER A 176 10.30 -13.98 7.78
C SER A 176 9.35 -13.87 6.60
N VAL A 177 9.40 -12.78 5.84
CA VAL A 177 8.50 -12.51 4.72
C VAL A 177 9.24 -12.61 3.40
N THR A 178 8.69 -13.39 2.48
CA THR A 178 9.08 -13.39 1.07
C THR A 178 7.89 -12.86 0.28
N TYR A 179 8.06 -11.72 -0.40
CA TYR A 179 7.00 -11.16 -1.23
C TYR A 179 6.88 -11.94 -2.56
N THR A 180 5.66 -12.23 -2.94
CA THR A 180 5.30 -12.73 -4.28
C THR A 180 4.09 -11.95 -4.79
N ALA A 181 4.16 -11.49 -6.05
CA ALA A 181 3.04 -10.77 -6.65
C ALA A 181 1.76 -11.62 -6.67
N GLY A 182 0.66 -11.04 -6.19
CA GLY A 182 -0.63 -11.74 -6.10
C GLY A 182 -0.77 -12.66 -4.88
N GLN A 183 0.12 -12.57 -3.89
CA GLN A 183 -0.01 -13.29 -2.62
C GLN A 183 -0.37 -12.36 -1.47
N SER A 184 -1.07 -12.93 -0.50
CA SER A 184 -1.45 -12.30 0.77
C SER A 184 -1.01 -13.14 1.97
N TYR A 185 -1.07 -12.55 3.17
CA TYR A 185 -0.67 -13.17 4.43
C TYR A 185 -1.88 -13.26 5.36
N ARG A 186 -2.24 -14.48 5.75
CA ARG A 186 -3.31 -14.71 6.73
C ARG A 186 -2.76 -14.50 8.13
N ILE A 187 -3.30 -13.51 8.86
CA ILE A 187 -2.85 -13.11 10.21
C ILE A 187 -3.72 -13.76 11.28
N ALA A 188 -5.03 -13.88 11.05
CA ALA A 188 -5.98 -14.44 12.00
C ALA A 188 -7.08 -15.23 11.30
N GLU A 189 -7.59 -16.25 11.99
CA GLU A 189 -8.74 -17.05 11.56
C GLU A 189 -10.05 -16.50 12.14
N GLY A 190 -11.15 -16.71 11.40
CA GLY A 190 -12.50 -16.34 11.78
C GLY A 190 -13.49 -16.70 10.68
N ASN A 191 -14.77 -16.84 11.06
CA ASN A 191 -15.80 -17.41 10.19
C ASN A 191 -16.94 -16.47 9.83
N ASP A 192 -17.05 -15.29 10.48
CA ASP A 192 -18.20 -14.41 10.27
C ASP A 192 -17.93 -13.33 9.21
N VAL A 193 -16.70 -12.79 9.17
CA VAL A 193 -16.27 -11.73 8.26
C VAL A 193 -14.77 -11.82 7.98
N THR A 194 -14.34 -11.42 6.80
CA THR A 194 -12.91 -11.28 6.47
C THR A 194 -12.54 -9.81 6.38
N LEU A 195 -11.53 -9.38 7.15
CA LEU A 195 -10.90 -8.08 7.08
C LEU A 195 -9.67 -8.21 6.17
N MET A 196 -9.65 -7.48 5.06
CA MET A 196 -8.50 -7.44 4.12
C MET A 196 -7.93 -6.03 4.08
N PHE A 197 -6.63 -5.88 4.17
CA PHE A 197 -6.02 -4.56 4.13
C PHE A 197 -4.71 -4.54 3.33
N CYS A 198 -4.32 -3.37 2.85
CA CYS A 198 -2.98 -3.07 2.38
C CYS A 198 -2.44 -1.85 3.15
N GLY A 199 -1.12 -1.83 3.41
CA GLY A 199 -0.50 -0.76 4.21
C GLY A 199 -0.76 -0.90 5.72
N HIS A 200 -0.76 0.18 6.46
CA HIS A 200 -0.57 0.28 7.91
C HIS A 200 -1.79 -0.04 8.80
N PHE A 201 -2.63 -1.02 8.44
CA PHE A 201 -3.89 -1.30 9.15
C PHE A 201 -3.86 -2.46 10.17
N HIS A 202 -2.70 -2.94 10.56
CA HIS A 202 -2.56 -3.99 11.57
C HIS A 202 -3.26 -3.66 12.89
N GLU A 203 -3.03 -2.46 13.44
CA GLU A 203 -3.61 -2.05 14.72
C GLU A 203 -5.13 -1.88 14.62
N LEU A 204 -5.62 -1.20 13.58
CA LEU A 204 -7.04 -1.00 13.41
C LEU A 204 -7.79 -2.34 13.22
N THR A 205 -7.24 -3.24 12.41
CA THR A 205 -7.88 -4.56 12.20
C THR A 205 -7.86 -5.42 13.46
N ALA A 206 -6.82 -5.31 14.30
CA ALA A 206 -6.78 -5.96 15.60
C ALA A 206 -7.84 -5.40 16.56
N GLN A 207 -8.00 -4.08 16.63
CA GLN A 207 -9.06 -3.43 17.42
C GLN A 207 -10.46 -3.81 16.95
N VAL A 208 -10.69 -3.85 15.62
CA VAL A 208 -11.96 -4.32 15.04
C VAL A 208 -12.23 -5.77 15.44
N LYS A 209 -11.21 -6.63 15.40
CA LYS A 209 -11.33 -8.04 15.83
C LYS A 209 -11.76 -8.17 17.28
N GLU A 210 -11.13 -7.41 18.18
CA GLU A 210 -11.48 -7.43 19.61
C GLU A 210 -12.90 -6.94 19.84
N LEU A 211 -13.29 -5.85 19.17
CA LEU A 211 -14.63 -5.29 19.32
C LEU A 211 -15.71 -6.21 18.73
N LEU A 212 -15.47 -6.88 17.60
CA LEU A 212 -16.37 -7.90 17.07
C LEU A 212 -16.48 -9.11 18.01
N ALA A 213 -15.37 -9.53 18.61
CA ALA A 213 -15.38 -10.63 19.58
C ALA A 213 -16.24 -10.32 20.81
N SER A 214 -16.27 -9.07 21.28
CA SER A 214 -17.12 -8.65 22.42
C SER A 214 -18.62 -8.81 22.15
N VAL A 215 -19.02 -8.82 20.88
CA VAL A 215 -20.43 -9.07 20.46
C VAL A 215 -20.62 -10.47 19.87
N GLY A 216 -19.68 -11.39 20.13
CA GLY A 216 -19.78 -12.79 19.73
C GLY A 216 -19.66 -13.01 18.22
N MET A 217 -18.79 -12.26 17.55
CA MET A 217 -18.42 -12.46 16.15
C MET A 217 -16.91 -12.67 16.01
N THR A 218 -16.53 -13.51 15.06
CA THR A 218 -15.13 -13.79 14.73
C THR A 218 -14.76 -13.21 13.38
N CYS A 219 -13.53 -12.77 13.19
CA CYS A 219 -13.08 -12.31 11.89
C CYS A 219 -11.75 -12.93 11.48
N ARG A 220 -11.65 -13.27 10.20
CA ARG A 220 -10.39 -13.57 9.52
C ARG A 220 -9.70 -12.25 9.21
N ILE A 221 -8.36 -12.18 9.36
CA ILE A 221 -7.57 -11.01 8.97
C ILE A 221 -6.56 -11.44 7.92
N VAL A 222 -6.52 -10.70 6.82
CA VAL A 222 -5.62 -10.93 5.67
C VAL A 222 -4.90 -9.63 5.34
N ASP A 223 -3.58 -9.64 5.45
CA ASP A 223 -2.70 -8.58 4.95
C ASP A 223 -2.38 -8.86 3.47
N MET A 224 -2.77 -7.96 2.59
CA MET A 224 -2.61 -8.10 1.14
C MET A 224 -1.77 -6.95 0.57
N PRO A 225 -0.44 -7.01 0.68
CA PRO A 225 0.42 -5.96 0.14
C PRO A 225 0.39 -5.87 -1.38
N SER A 226 0.00 -6.94 -2.08
CA SER A 226 -0.14 -6.97 -3.53
C SER A 226 -1.49 -6.37 -3.95
N VAL A 227 -1.45 -5.13 -4.45
CA VAL A 227 -2.64 -4.40 -4.92
C VAL A 227 -2.91 -4.70 -6.39
N LYS A 228 -1.85 -4.98 -7.16
CA LYS A 228 -1.94 -5.48 -8.55
C LYS A 228 -0.75 -6.39 -8.85
N PRO A 229 -1.00 -7.66 -9.16
CA PRO A 229 -2.29 -8.34 -9.08
C PRO A 229 -2.75 -8.52 -7.63
N VAL A 230 -4.06 -8.62 -7.38
CA VAL A 230 -4.60 -9.04 -6.08
C VAL A 230 -4.53 -10.55 -5.92
N ASP A 231 -4.62 -11.05 -4.68
CA ASP A 231 -4.74 -12.48 -4.39
C ASP A 231 -6.18 -12.97 -4.61
N ASN A 232 -6.48 -13.36 -5.85
CA ASN A 232 -7.80 -13.85 -6.25
C ASN A 232 -8.22 -15.07 -5.41
N LYS A 233 -7.27 -15.94 -5.05
CA LYS A 233 -7.57 -17.13 -4.24
C LYS A 233 -8.00 -16.77 -2.83
N ALA A 234 -7.32 -15.82 -2.19
CA ALA A 234 -7.71 -15.34 -0.87
C ALA A 234 -9.09 -14.65 -0.87
N ILE A 235 -9.42 -13.93 -1.95
CA ILE A 235 -10.74 -13.29 -2.13
C ILE A 235 -11.83 -14.34 -2.31
N GLU A 236 -11.60 -15.34 -3.18
CA GLU A 236 -12.52 -16.46 -3.38
C GLU A 236 -12.80 -17.21 -2.06
N ASP A 237 -11.74 -17.59 -1.33
CA ASP A 237 -11.85 -18.29 -0.06
C ASP A 237 -12.59 -17.44 1.00
N ALA A 238 -12.35 -16.14 1.04
CA ALA A 238 -13.05 -15.23 1.95
C ALA A 238 -14.56 -15.17 1.65
N LEU A 239 -14.94 -15.05 0.38
CA LEU A 239 -16.36 -15.04 -0.02
C LEU A 239 -17.05 -16.36 0.29
N LYS A 240 -16.35 -17.48 0.10
CA LYS A 240 -16.88 -18.82 0.35
C LYS A 240 -17.07 -19.11 1.82
N ASP A 241 -16.07 -18.76 2.64
CA ASP A 241 -16.03 -19.15 4.06
C ASP A 241 -16.76 -18.14 4.96
N THR A 242 -16.55 -16.84 4.78
CA THR A 242 -17.12 -15.79 5.64
C THR A 242 -18.27 -15.03 5.00
N GLY A 243 -18.29 -15.02 3.69
CA GLY A 243 -19.36 -14.41 2.90
C GLY A 243 -19.35 -12.88 2.87
N LEU A 244 -18.52 -12.19 3.63
CA LEU A 244 -18.38 -10.72 3.63
C LEU A 244 -16.91 -10.38 3.77
N ILE A 245 -16.42 -9.51 2.88
CA ILE A 245 -15.09 -8.93 2.94
C ILE A 245 -15.21 -7.46 3.36
N VAL A 246 -14.33 -6.99 4.23
CA VAL A 246 -14.16 -5.58 4.57
C VAL A 246 -12.74 -5.17 4.19
N THR A 247 -12.60 -4.24 3.26
CA THR A 247 -11.28 -3.77 2.82
C THR A 247 -10.86 -2.49 3.52
N PHE A 248 -9.54 -2.33 3.77
CA PHE A 248 -8.99 -1.13 4.39
C PHE A 248 -7.86 -0.57 3.51
N GLU A 249 -7.94 0.72 3.23
CA GLU A 249 -6.96 1.44 2.43
C GLU A 249 -6.86 2.91 2.85
N ASP A 250 -5.66 3.43 3.09
CA ASP A 250 -5.42 4.88 3.29
C ASP A 250 -5.35 5.57 1.91
N HIS A 251 -6.47 5.52 1.21
CA HIS A 251 -6.65 5.93 -0.19
C HIS A 251 -8.14 6.23 -0.43
N ASN A 252 -8.47 6.90 -1.51
CA ASN A 252 -9.86 7.02 -1.96
C ASN A 252 -10.44 5.63 -2.27
N ILE A 253 -11.68 5.38 -1.85
CA ILE A 253 -12.37 4.11 -2.16
C ILE A 253 -12.55 3.86 -3.67
N ASN A 254 -12.45 4.91 -4.50
CA ASN A 254 -12.58 4.81 -5.94
C ASN A 254 -11.23 4.46 -6.59
N GLY A 255 -11.17 3.32 -7.25
CA GLY A 255 -10.01 2.86 -8.02
C GLY A 255 -8.87 2.22 -7.23
N GLY A 256 -8.87 2.29 -5.87
CA GLY A 256 -7.80 1.75 -5.04
C GLY A 256 -7.88 0.24 -4.78
N PHE A 257 -7.40 -0.18 -3.61
CA PHE A 257 -7.37 -1.58 -3.20
C PHE A 257 -8.76 -2.20 -3.05
N GLY A 258 -9.67 -1.50 -2.38
CA GLY A 258 -11.05 -1.99 -2.21
C GLY A 258 -11.77 -2.17 -3.54
N SER A 259 -11.51 -1.31 -4.54
CA SER A 259 -12.02 -1.49 -5.90
C SER A 259 -11.45 -2.73 -6.57
N ALA A 260 -10.15 -3.02 -6.41
CA ALA A 260 -9.52 -4.24 -6.94
C ALA A 260 -10.15 -5.51 -6.35
N VAL A 261 -10.42 -5.50 -5.04
CA VAL A 261 -11.11 -6.62 -4.37
C VAL A 261 -12.55 -6.75 -4.85
N CYS A 262 -13.28 -5.63 -5.08
CA CYS A 262 -14.63 -5.67 -5.64
C CYS A 262 -14.65 -6.25 -7.06
N GLU A 263 -13.73 -5.83 -7.92
CA GLU A 263 -13.58 -6.35 -9.29
C GLU A 263 -13.40 -7.87 -9.25
N ALA A 264 -12.42 -8.37 -8.49
CA ALA A 264 -12.16 -9.80 -8.34
C ALA A 264 -13.35 -10.56 -7.72
N ALA A 265 -14.01 -9.98 -6.69
CA ALA A 265 -15.16 -10.59 -6.04
C ALA A 265 -16.35 -10.78 -7.02
N CYS A 266 -16.56 -9.83 -7.94
CA CYS A 266 -17.60 -9.94 -8.96
C CYS A 266 -17.29 -11.03 -10.01
N GLU A 267 -16.02 -11.34 -10.24
CA GLU A 267 -15.60 -12.35 -11.22
C GLU A 267 -15.70 -13.80 -10.68
N VAL A 268 -15.67 -13.99 -9.35
CA VAL A 268 -15.64 -15.34 -8.75
C VAL A 268 -17.00 -15.84 -8.25
N ASP A 269 -17.99 -14.96 -7.99
CA ASP A 269 -19.31 -15.36 -7.47
C ASP A 269 -20.48 -14.59 -8.09
N PHE A 270 -20.91 -15.05 -9.27
CA PHE A 270 -22.05 -14.45 -9.99
C PHE A 270 -23.43 -14.76 -9.41
N ALA A 271 -23.56 -15.75 -8.53
CA ALA A 271 -24.82 -16.17 -7.95
C ALA A 271 -25.17 -15.49 -6.64
N ARG A 272 -24.27 -14.67 -6.10
CA ARG A 272 -24.37 -14.07 -4.78
C ARG A 272 -25.51 -13.06 -4.67
N LYS A 273 -26.22 -13.14 -3.54
CA LYS A 273 -27.21 -12.13 -3.14
C LYS A 273 -26.69 -11.32 -1.95
N GLY A 274 -26.72 -10.00 -2.06
CA GLY A 274 -26.30 -9.07 -1.01
C GLY A 274 -24.87 -8.56 -1.16
N PRO A 275 -24.40 -7.64 -0.29
CA PRO A 275 -23.09 -7.04 -0.36
C PRO A 275 -21.99 -8.08 -0.13
N ALA A 276 -21.03 -8.13 -1.04
CA ALA A 276 -19.85 -8.98 -0.93
C ALA A 276 -18.69 -8.26 -0.23
N VAL A 277 -18.60 -6.95 -0.42
CA VAL A 277 -17.49 -6.13 0.03
C VAL A 277 -17.99 -4.82 0.65
N ILE A 278 -17.45 -4.46 1.80
CA ILE A 278 -17.53 -3.14 2.41
C ILE A 278 -16.14 -2.51 2.27
N ARG A 279 -16.05 -1.31 1.70
CA ARG A 279 -14.79 -0.60 1.54
C ARG A 279 -14.63 0.44 2.66
N ILE A 280 -13.51 0.38 3.38
CA ILE A 280 -13.09 1.38 4.36
C ILE A 280 -11.91 2.14 3.75
N GLY A 281 -12.13 3.38 3.41
CA GLY A 281 -11.22 4.30 2.77
C GLY A 281 -11.82 5.70 2.77
N VAL A 282 -11.16 6.65 2.13
CA VAL A 282 -11.67 8.02 1.99
C VAL A 282 -12.82 8.04 0.97
N GLU A 283 -13.99 8.52 1.39
CA GLU A 283 -15.22 8.55 0.58
C GLU A 283 -15.28 9.82 -0.26
N ASP A 284 -14.71 9.79 -1.48
CA ASP A 284 -14.75 10.85 -2.50
C ASP A 284 -14.52 12.27 -1.95
N ALA A 285 -13.47 12.42 -1.15
CA ALA A 285 -13.13 13.68 -0.51
C ALA A 285 -11.62 13.93 -0.54
N PHE A 286 -11.25 15.20 -0.61
CA PHE A 286 -9.84 15.59 -0.39
C PHE A 286 -9.48 15.48 1.08
N GLY A 287 -8.19 15.21 1.35
CA GLY A 287 -7.65 15.27 2.69
C GLY A 287 -7.66 16.68 3.30
N LYS A 288 -7.16 16.78 4.52
CA LYS A 288 -7.03 18.05 5.28
C LYS A 288 -5.75 18.03 6.11
N SER A 289 -5.28 19.20 6.52
CA SER A 289 -4.21 19.31 7.51
C SER A 289 -4.72 18.90 8.89
N GLY A 290 -3.91 18.13 9.62
CA GLY A 290 -4.18 17.62 10.96
C GLY A 290 -3.15 16.58 11.33
N THR A 291 -3.15 16.12 12.57
CA THR A 291 -2.34 14.97 12.95
C THR A 291 -2.87 13.69 12.29
N PRO A 292 -2.04 12.68 12.01
CA PRO A 292 -2.53 11.41 11.46
C PRO A 292 -3.70 10.81 12.24
N ALA A 293 -3.65 10.85 13.59
CA ALA A 293 -4.71 10.30 14.44
C ALA A 293 -6.05 11.03 14.25
N GLU A 294 -6.04 12.37 14.28
CA GLU A 294 -7.25 13.18 14.05
C GLU A 294 -7.84 12.95 12.66
N LEU A 295 -6.99 12.80 11.65
CA LEU A 295 -7.43 12.53 10.29
C LEU A 295 -8.03 11.13 10.17
N MET A 296 -7.40 10.10 10.73
CA MET A 296 -7.94 8.74 10.72
C MET A 296 -9.31 8.69 11.40
N GLU A 297 -9.47 9.33 12.57
CA GLU A 297 -10.76 9.43 13.25
C GLU A 297 -11.80 10.17 12.39
N LYS A 298 -11.45 11.34 11.87
CA LYS A 298 -12.33 12.19 11.06
C LYS A 298 -12.87 11.48 9.82
N TYR A 299 -12.05 10.66 9.17
CA TYR A 299 -12.44 9.92 7.95
C TYR A 299 -12.98 8.52 8.25
N GLY A 300 -13.29 8.23 9.53
CA GLY A 300 -14.00 7.01 9.94
C GLY A 300 -13.14 5.76 10.05
N PHE A 301 -11.83 5.90 10.14
CA PHE A 301 -10.91 4.79 10.40
C PHE A 301 -10.81 4.50 11.91
N THR A 302 -11.95 4.23 12.52
CA THR A 302 -12.05 3.81 13.93
C THR A 302 -12.70 2.42 14.03
N ALA A 303 -12.28 1.64 15.02
CA ALA A 303 -12.84 0.29 15.21
C ALA A 303 -14.36 0.32 15.37
N GLU A 304 -14.89 1.31 16.10
CA GLU A 304 -16.33 1.45 16.31
C GLU A 304 -17.07 1.75 15.01
N ALA A 305 -16.63 2.71 14.21
CA ALA A 305 -17.27 3.05 12.93
C ALA A 305 -17.27 1.86 11.97
N VAL A 306 -16.15 1.12 11.92
CA VAL A 306 -16.03 -0.08 11.09
C VAL A 306 -16.94 -1.19 11.58
N CYS A 307 -16.95 -1.47 12.89
CA CYS A 307 -17.84 -2.51 13.45
C CYS A 307 -19.31 -2.18 13.22
N ARG A 308 -19.73 -0.92 13.36
CA ARG A 308 -21.09 -0.50 13.03
C ARG A 308 -21.46 -0.80 11.56
N LYS A 309 -20.57 -0.52 10.60
CA LYS A 309 -20.79 -0.87 9.18
C LYS A 309 -20.90 -2.39 8.99
N ILE A 310 -20.04 -3.18 9.64
CA ILE A 310 -20.06 -4.65 9.59
C ILE A 310 -21.36 -5.20 10.16
N LEU A 311 -21.73 -4.78 11.37
CA LEU A 311 -22.94 -5.26 12.05
C LEU A 311 -24.20 -4.87 11.28
N ALA A 312 -24.28 -3.65 10.76
CA ALA A 312 -25.42 -3.23 9.94
C ALA A 312 -25.63 -4.14 8.70
N ALA A 313 -24.56 -4.66 8.13
CA ALA A 313 -24.63 -5.54 6.95
C ALA A 313 -24.82 -7.03 7.29
N LYS A 314 -24.31 -7.52 8.43
CA LYS A 314 -24.20 -8.94 8.73
C LYS A 314 -25.04 -9.40 9.92
N ALA A 315 -25.22 -8.56 10.95
CA ALA A 315 -25.88 -8.89 12.21
C ALA A 315 -26.51 -7.63 12.85
N PRO A 316 -27.52 -7.00 12.21
CA PRO A 316 -28.07 -5.71 12.65
C PRO A 316 -28.66 -5.77 14.07
N GLU A 317 -29.11 -6.94 14.53
CA GLU A 317 -29.60 -7.17 15.87
C GLU A 317 -28.54 -6.97 16.96
N LYS A 318 -27.26 -7.04 16.59
CA LYS A 318 -26.13 -6.86 17.53
C LYS A 318 -25.65 -5.40 17.63
N LEU A 319 -26.17 -4.46 16.82
CA LEU A 319 -25.74 -3.06 16.84
C LEU A 319 -25.85 -2.41 18.23
N SER A 320 -26.92 -2.68 18.95
CA SER A 320 -27.14 -2.14 20.29
C SER A 320 -26.16 -2.67 21.35
N LEU A 321 -25.41 -3.72 21.05
CA LEU A 321 -24.39 -4.25 21.96
C LEU A 321 -23.11 -3.40 21.97
N LEU A 322 -22.85 -2.62 20.91
CA LEU A 322 -21.74 -1.68 20.85
C LEU A 322 -21.95 -0.43 21.71
N ASP A 323 -23.19 -0.16 22.15
CA ASP A 323 -23.53 1.02 22.95
C ASP A 323 -23.46 0.76 24.46
N ARG A 324 -23.06 -0.46 24.86
CA ARG A 324 -22.95 -0.91 26.26
C ARG A 324 -21.51 -0.86 26.73
#